data_2a589ab385e07def5031128bb7591e9f
#
_entry.id   2a589ab385e07def5031128bb7591e9f
#
_cell.length_a   1.000
_cell.length_b   1.000
_cell.length_c   1.000
_cell.angle_alpha   90.00
_cell.angle_beta   90.00
_cell.angle_gamma   90.00
#
_symmetry.space_group_name_H-M   'P 1'
#
loop_
_entity.id
_entity.type
_entity.pdbx_description
1 polymer ?
#
loop_
_entity_poly.entity_id
_entity_poly.type
_entity_poly.pdbx_seq_one_letter_code
_entity_poly.pdbx_strand_id
1 'polypeptide(L)'
;MHRSHFAAAAVLLALLAILCTPAPARAQDTSAPPGVRVVGLRITAGAYKDSDQMRPFNYPPGTMVVLQVRYPGGGIYGIDTGGSTLQYLRDDTGTNLLDGDSSLFRTGLQSELRISKDGKAALVSLFGPRRPAEKARAIEFSGTVHLLRCSGTRTVQQKDVKLQKGTSFSLGGSTFTVVGTQRSFGQVVVELKTDLRPERLASLTFLNAGREDITGSTLSHQGGVIKRSLKPGSGVEGLTVRMKLRQGVETVKVSVDRTISVGL
;
A
#
# COMPACT_ATOMS: atom_id res chain seq x y z
N MET A 1 29.57 44.66 -49.15
CA MET A 1 29.31 43.21 -49.27
C MET A 1 29.20 42.54 -47.87
N HIS A 2 28.11 42.75 -47.09
CA HIS A 2 27.97 42.16 -45.77
C HIS A 2 26.49 42.00 -45.37
N ARG A 3 25.67 41.28 -46.19
CA ARG A 3 24.26 41.04 -45.87
C ARG A 3 23.76 39.58 -46.02
N SER A 4 24.60 38.58 -46.31
CA SER A 4 24.17 37.22 -46.61
C SER A 4 24.45 36.15 -45.56
N HIS A 5 25.07 36.46 -44.40
CA HIS A 5 25.42 35.46 -43.40
C HIS A 5 24.44 35.36 -42.24
N PHE A 6 23.51 36.33 -42.06
CA PHE A 6 22.52 36.27 -40.96
C PHE A 6 21.31 35.41 -41.22
N ALA A 7 20.98 35.14 -42.47
CA ALA A 7 19.81 34.33 -42.83
C ALA A 7 20.04 32.83 -42.61
N ALA A 8 21.25 32.32 -42.77
CA ALA A 8 21.56 30.89 -42.60
C ALA A 8 21.58 30.44 -41.12
N ALA A 9 21.97 31.31 -40.21
CA ALA A 9 22.02 31.00 -38.76
C ALA A 9 20.62 30.91 -38.15
N ALA A 10 19.65 31.70 -38.61
CA ALA A 10 18.29 31.68 -38.12
C ALA A 10 17.52 30.41 -38.50
N VAL A 11 17.79 29.84 -39.71
CA VAL A 11 17.15 28.59 -40.16
C VAL A 11 17.68 27.37 -39.39
N LEU A 12 18.97 27.36 -39.04
CA LEU A 12 19.56 26.25 -38.29
C LEU A 12 19.06 26.20 -36.84
N LEU A 13 18.81 27.34 -36.19
CA LEU A 13 18.24 27.40 -34.82
C LEU A 13 16.76 26.97 -34.80
N ALA A 14 15.98 27.24 -35.83
CA ALA A 14 14.61 26.81 -35.95
C ALA A 14 14.47 25.28 -36.16
N LEU A 15 15.41 24.66 -36.87
CA LEU A 15 15.44 23.21 -37.06
C LEU A 15 15.86 22.44 -35.79
N LEU A 16 16.71 23.01 -34.91
CA LEU A 16 17.09 22.38 -33.65
C LEU A 16 15.95 22.43 -32.59
N ALA A 17 15.08 23.42 -32.65
CA ALA A 17 13.94 23.53 -31.73
C ALA A 17 12.84 22.49 -31.95
N ILE A 18 12.74 21.94 -33.18
CA ILE A 18 11.74 20.92 -33.51
C ILE A 18 12.16 19.52 -33.05
N LEU A 19 13.45 19.27 -32.79
CA LEU A 19 13.97 17.98 -32.31
C LEU A 19 13.84 17.78 -30.78
N CYS A 20 13.51 18.84 -30.05
CA CYS A 20 13.34 18.79 -28.59
C CYS A 20 11.88 18.83 -28.12
N THR A 21 10.91 18.55 -28.97
CA THR A 21 9.55 18.32 -28.49
C THR A 21 9.55 17.02 -27.68
N PRO A 22 9.27 17.07 -26.34
CA PRO A 22 9.11 15.84 -25.59
C PRO A 22 8.03 15.02 -26.26
N ALA A 23 8.37 13.77 -26.59
CA ALA A 23 7.39 12.83 -27.11
C ALA A 23 6.14 12.90 -26.22
N PRO A 24 4.92 13.04 -26.78
CA PRO A 24 3.73 13.07 -25.98
C PRO A 24 3.74 11.83 -25.10
N ALA A 25 3.70 12.05 -23.78
CA ALA A 25 3.58 10.95 -22.82
C ALA A 25 2.39 10.12 -23.30
N ARG A 26 2.66 8.91 -23.79
CA ARG A 26 1.63 7.98 -24.24
C ARG A 26 0.61 7.93 -23.12
N ALA A 27 -0.58 8.48 -23.35
CA ALA A 27 -1.72 8.30 -22.44
C ALA A 27 -1.81 6.78 -22.23
N GLN A 28 -1.51 6.33 -21.00
CA GLN A 28 -1.64 4.92 -20.69
C GLN A 28 -3.11 4.59 -20.90
N ASP A 29 -3.35 3.61 -21.75
CA ASP A 29 -4.69 3.10 -22.02
C ASP A 29 -5.26 2.55 -20.70
N THR A 30 -6.00 3.40 -19.98
CA THR A 30 -6.64 3.09 -18.70
C THR A 30 -7.95 2.35 -18.90
N SER A 31 -8.31 2.05 -20.16
CA SER A 31 -9.62 1.50 -20.54
C SER A 31 -9.76 0.00 -20.25
N ALA A 32 -8.64 -0.73 -20.08
CA ALA A 32 -8.74 -2.15 -19.77
C ALA A 32 -9.30 -2.37 -18.36
N PRO A 33 -10.33 -3.23 -18.20
CA PRO A 33 -10.91 -3.51 -16.90
C PRO A 33 -9.90 -4.17 -15.96
N PRO A 34 -10.08 -4.02 -14.64
CA PRO A 34 -9.28 -4.74 -13.66
C PRO A 34 -9.35 -6.25 -13.90
N GLY A 35 -8.20 -6.92 -13.86
CA GLY A 35 -8.13 -8.39 -14.00
C GLY A 35 -7.92 -9.06 -12.64
N VAL A 36 -8.61 -10.19 -12.43
CA VAL A 36 -8.42 -11.03 -11.24
C VAL A 36 -7.96 -12.42 -11.67
N ARG A 37 -6.88 -12.89 -11.06
CA ARG A 37 -6.31 -14.22 -11.29
C ARG A 37 -6.04 -14.89 -9.95
N VAL A 38 -6.42 -16.16 -9.81
CA VAL A 38 -5.97 -17.00 -8.70
C VAL A 38 -4.51 -17.38 -8.94
N VAL A 39 -3.66 -17.14 -7.95
CA VAL A 39 -2.22 -17.42 -8.04
C VAL A 39 -1.73 -18.35 -6.94
N GLY A 40 -2.60 -18.70 -6.00
CA GLY A 40 -2.27 -19.65 -4.94
C GLY A 40 -3.51 -20.22 -4.26
N LEU A 41 -3.39 -21.47 -3.84
CA LEU A 41 -4.34 -22.14 -2.97
C LEU A 41 -3.53 -22.87 -1.90
N ARG A 42 -3.96 -22.76 -0.65
CA ARG A 42 -3.41 -23.52 0.47
C ARG A 42 -4.55 -24.07 1.32
N ILE A 43 -4.50 -25.37 1.57
CA ILE A 43 -5.40 -26.07 2.49
C ILE A 43 -4.52 -26.66 3.60
N THR A 44 -4.75 -26.22 4.83
CA THR A 44 -3.97 -26.66 5.99
C THR A 44 -4.83 -27.52 6.89
N ALA A 45 -4.38 -28.73 7.20
CA ALA A 45 -5.03 -29.62 8.16
C ALA A 45 -5.01 -29.02 9.57
N GLY A 46 -5.96 -29.43 10.42
CA GLY A 46 -5.94 -29.12 11.84
C GLY A 46 -4.66 -29.66 12.50
N ALA A 47 -4.27 -29.03 13.61
CA ALA A 47 -3.21 -29.60 14.45
C ALA A 47 -3.62 -31.00 14.95
N TYR A 48 -2.66 -31.92 15.01
CA TYR A 48 -2.84 -33.16 15.78
C TYR A 48 -3.17 -32.76 17.23
N LYS A 49 -4.19 -33.40 17.81
CA LYS A 49 -4.72 -33.03 19.15
C LYS A 49 -3.69 -33.08 20.29
N ASP A 50 -2.55 -33.75 20.07
CA ASP A 50 -1.63 -34.09 21.16
C ASP A 50 -0.38 -33.21 21.28
N SER A 51 -0.09 -32.31 20.36
CA SER A 51 0.96 -31.31 20.60
C SER A 51 0.89 -30.14 19.60
N ASP A 52 0.87 -28.91 20.11
CA ASP A 52 1.03 -27.67 19.34
C ASP A 52 2.37 -27.58 18.58
N GLN A 53 3.35 -28.41 18.95
CA GLN A 53 4.67 -28.46 18.36
C GLN A 53 4.74 -29.28 17.06
N MET A 54 3.73 -30.12 16.78
CA MET A 54 3.65 -30.96 15.58
C MET A 54 2.88 -30.31 14.42
N ARG A 55 2.87 -28.99 14.34
CA ARG A 55 2.32 -28.30 13.18
C ARG A 55 3.33 -28.33 12.04
N PRO A 56 3.03 -28.97 10.91
CA PRO A 56 3.96 -29.05 9.77
C PRO A 56 4.28 -27.68 9.16
N PHE A 57 3.42 -26.68 9.44
CA PHE A 57 3.57 -25.32 8.95
C PHE A 57 3.09 -24.33 10.02
N ASN A 58 3.74 -23.17 10.13
CA ASN A 58 3.31 -22.07 11.03
C ASN A 58 2.06 -21.33 10.53
N TYR A 59 1.07 -22.05 10.01
CA TYR A 59 -0.16 -21.50 9.49
C TYR A 59 -1.37 -22.11 10.22
N PRO A 60 -2.43 -21.33 10.43
CA PRO A 60 -3.65 -21.85 11.01
C PRO A 60 -4.28 -22.89 10.08
N PRO A 61 -5.04 -23.85 10.65
CA PRO A 61 -5.91 -24.72 9.87
C PRO A 61 -6.90 -23.90 9.04
N GLY A 62 -7.23 -24.39 7.87
CA GLY A 62 -8.21 -23.74 7.01
C GLY A 62 -7.81 -23.69 5.54
N THR A 63 -8.50 -22.85 4.82
CA THR A 63 -8.34 -22.65 3.37
C THR A 63 -7.93 -21.22 3.10
N MET A 64 -6.85 -21.03 2.33
CA MET A 64 -6.42 -19.70 1.87
C MET A 64 -6.34 -19.70 0.35
N VAL A 65 -7.04 -18.76 -0.27
CA VAL A 65 -6.96 -18.48 -1.70
C VAL A 65 -6.23 -17.17 -1.90
N VAL A 66 -5.18 -17.15 -2.72
CA VAL A 66 -4.43 -15.94 -3.03
C VAL A 66 -4.78 -15.47 -4.43
N LEU A 67 -5.24 -14.23 -4.50
CA LEU A 67 -5.60 -13.55 -5.74
C LEU A 67 -4.54 -12.54 -6.12
N GLN A 68 -4.19 -12.50 -7.39
CA GLN A 68 -3.53 -11.35 -8.00
C GLN A 68 -4.62 -10.48 -8.64
N VAL A 69 -4.78 -9.27 -8.12
CA VAL A 69 -5.65 -8.26 -8.71
C VAL A 69 -4.78 -7.30 -9.50
N ARG A 70 -5.05 -7.15 -10.79
CA ARG A 70 -4.31 -6.26 -11.71
C ARG A 70 -5.17 -5.07 -12.09
N TYR A 71 -4.53 -3.91 -12.10
CA TYR A 71 -5.11 -2.66 -12.58
C TYR A 71 -4.17 -2.02 -13.60
N PRO A 72 -4.50 -2.01 -14.90
CA PRO A 72 -3.62 -1.53 -15.96
C PRO A 72 -3.16 -0.09 -15.78
N GLY A 73 -4.03 0.79 -15.25
CA GLY A 73 -3.70 2.18 -14.95
C GLY A 73 -2.65 2.38 -13.85
N GLY A 74 -2.28 1.33 -13.13
CA GLY A 74 -1.24 1.38 -12.08
C GLY A 74 -1.62 2.24 -10.87
N GLY A 75 -0.60 2.61 -10.09
CA GLY A 75 -0.75 3.48 -8.93
C GLY A 75 -1.38 2.81 -7.71
N ILE A 76 -1.54 1.48 -7.70
CA ILE A 76 -2.01 0.75 -6.51
C ILE A 76 -1.00 0.97 -5.39
N TYR A 77 -1.48 1.38 -4.21
CA TYR A 77 -0.65 1.52 -3.01
C TYR A 77 -1.22 0.78 -1.79
N GLY A 78 -2.42 0.24 -1.88
CA GLY A 78 -3.08 -0.47 -0.79
C GLY A 78 -4.38 -1.15 -1.20
N ILE A 79 -4.97 -1.80 -0.21
CA ILE A 79 -6.30 -2.42 -0.27
C ILE A 79 -7.07 -1.93 0.94
N ASP A 80 -8.27 -1.41 0.72
CA ASP A 80 -9.22 -1.10 1.78
C ASP A 80 -9.94 -2.39 2.20
N THR A 81 -9.43 -3.03 3.23
CA THR A 81 -10.03 -4.25 3.76
C THR A 81 -11.35 -4.00 4.47
N GLY A 82 -11.58 -2.77 4.98
CA GLY A 82 -12.82 -2.40 5.64
C GLY A 82 -13.97 -2.20 4.64
N GLY A 83 -13.66 -1.65 3.45
CA GLY A 83 -14.63 -1.48 2.37
C GLY A 83 -14.78 -2.72 1.49
N SER A 84 -13.80 -3.63 1.51
CA SER A 84 -13.85 -4.87 0.73
C SER A 84 -14.77 -5.89 1.39
N THR A 85 -15.49 -6.66 0.58
CA THR A 85 -16.44 -7.67 1.06
C THR A 85 -16.17 -9.02 0.42
N LEU A 86 -16.32 -10.09 1.20
CA LEU A 86 -16.37 -11.46 0.72
C LEU A 86 -17.77 -11.99 1.02
N GLN A 87 -18.55 -12.23 -0.03
CA GLN A 87 -19.94 -12.67 0.09
C GLN A 87 -20.03 -14.14 0.49
N TYR A 88 -19.22 -14.96 -0.16
CA TYR A 88 -19.06 -16.37 0.19
C TYR A 88 -17.69 -16.90 -0.19
N LEU A 89 -17.28 -17.93 0.52
CA LEU A 89 -16.17 -18.83 0.22
C LEU A 89 -16.63 -20.22 0.62
N ARG A 90 -16.89 -21.09 -0.36
CA ARG A 90 -17.46 -22.43 -0.13
C ARG A 90 -16.87 -23.43 -1.09
N ASP A 91 -17.00 -24.70 -0.79
CA ASP A 91 -16.69 -25.76 -1.73
C ASP A 91 -17.93 -26.14 -2.58
N ASP A 92 -17.73 -26.97 -3.62
CA ASP A 92 -18.77 -27.44 -4.52
C ASP A 92 -19.73 -28.44 -3.86
N THR A 93 -19.47 -28.91 -2.64
CA THR A 93 -20.41 -29.70 -1.82
C THR A 93 -21.33 -28.82 -0.96
N GLY A 94 -21.11 -27.49 -0.98
CA GLY A 94 -21.88 -26.53 -0.20
C GLY A 94 -21.30 -26.23 1.18
N THR A 95 -20.12 -26.76 1.54
CA THR A 95 -19.49 -26.46 2.82
C THR A 95 -19.04 -24.99 2.85
N ASN A 96 -19.59 -24.20 3.75
CA ASN A 96 -19.14 -22.82 3.97
C ASN A 96 -17.78 -22.82 4.68
N LEU A 97 -16.75 -22.32 4.00
CA LEU A 97 -15.38 -22.29 4.52
C LEU A 97 -15.12 -21.11 5.46
N LEU A 98 -16.04 -20.13 5.52
CA LEU A 98 -15.95 -18.97 6.42
C LEU A 98 -16.44 -19.30 7.85
N ASP A 99 -17.18 -20.39 8.03
CA ASP A 99 -17.68 -20.81 9.33
C ASP A 99 -16.54 -21.33 10.21
N GLY A 100 -16.48 -20.88 11.45
CA GLY A 100 -15.53 -21.34 12.45
C GLY A 100 -14.93 -20.19 13.25
N ASP A 101 -14.41 -20.52 14.42
CA ASP A 101 -13.70 -19.59 15.27
C ASP A 101 -12.23 -19.53 14.85
N SER A 102 -11.79 -18.34 14.43
CA SER A 102 -10.39 -18.06 14.11
C SER A 102 -9.92 -16.90 14.96
N SER A 103 -9.55 -17.19 16.21
CA SER A 103 -9.00 -16.18 17.13
C SER A 103 -7.65 -15.59 16.67
N LEU A 104 -6.94 -16.27 15.76
CA LEU A 104 -5.59 -15.89 15.33
C LEU A 104 -5.54 -15.17 13.97
N PHE A 105 -6.56 -15.33 13.12
CA PHE A 105 -6.59 -14.72 11.78
C PHE A 105 -7.99 -14.19 11.47
N ARG A 106 -8.05 -13.01 10.86
CA ARG A 106 -9.33 -12.49 10.38
C ARG A 106 -9.86 -13.39 9.29
N THR A 107 -11.03 -13.99 9.54
CA THR A 107 -11.80 -14.67 8.52
C THR A 107 -12.18 -13.69 7.42
N GLY A 108 -12.12 -14.12 6.18
CA GLY A 108 -12.48 -13.32 5.03
C GLY A 108 -11.30 -12.75 4.27
N LEU A 109 -11.42 -11.51 3.83
CA LEU A 109 -10.43 -10.86 2.97
C LEU A 109 -9.28 -10.29 3.81
N GLN A 110 -8.06 -10.72 3.49
CA GLN A 110 -6.84 -10.26 4.15
C GLN A 110 -5.93 -9.56 3.15
N SER A 111 -5.33 -8.48 3.57
CA SER A 111 -4.30 -7.78 2.81
C SER A 111 -2.92 -8.23 3.28
N GLU A 112 -2.32 -9.19 2.57
CA GLU A 112 -0.86 -9.32 2.59
C GLU A 112 -0.30 -8.26 1.65
N LEU A 113 -0.07 -7.06 2.09
CA LEU A 113 0.22 -5.88 1.28
C LEU A 113 1.45 -6.07 0.35
N ARG A 114 1.34 -7.00 -0.59
CA ARG A 114 2.33 -7.23 -1.65
C ARG A 114 1.84 -6.55 -2.92
N ILE A 115 2.42 -5.40 -3.18
CA ILE A 115 2.15 -4.62 -4.38
C ILE A 115 3.34 -4.78 -5.31
N SER A 116 3.08 -4.96 -6.60
CA SER A 116 4.13 -4.99 -7.62
C SER A 116 4.91 -3.67 -7.65
N LYS A 117 6.18 -3.72 -8.04
CA LYS A 117 7.05 -2.53 -8.09
C LYS A 117 6.51 -1.42 -8.99
N ASP A 118 5.78 -1.79 -10.03
CA ASP A 118 5.13 -0.86 -10.97
C ASP A 118 3.75 -0.38 -10.52
N GLY A 119 3.27 -0.83 -9.36
CA GLY A 119 1.96 -0.49 -8.82
C GLY A 119 0.78 -0.99 -9.64
N LYS A 120 0.97 -1.96 -10.56
CA LYS A 120 -0.08 -2.47 -11.45
C LYS A 120 -0.76 -3.74 -10.95
N ALA A 121 -0.23 -4.36 -9.89
CA ALA A 121 -0.81 -5.56 -9.30
C ALA A 121 -0.69 -5.56 -7.79
N ALA A 122 -1.66 -6.18 -7.13
CA ALA A 122 -1.64 -6.45 -5.70
C ALA A 122 -2.04 -7.89 -5.42
N LEU A 123 -1.49 -8.49 -4.36
CA LEU A 123 -1.95 -9.78 -3.84
C LEU A 123 -2.98 -9.55 -2.74
N VAL A 124 -4.04 -10.34 -2.80
CA VAL A 124 -5.14 -10.36 -1.83
C VAL A 124 -5.35 -11.79 -1.39
N SER A 125 -5.40 -12.04 -0.10
CA SER A 125 -5.67 -13.37 0.44
C SER A 125 -7.09 -13.45 0.98
N LEU A 126 -7.81 -14.50 0.60
CA LEU A 126 -9.10 -14.89 1.16
C LEU A 126 -8.82 -16.03 2.13
N PHE A 127 -9.25 -15.90 3.38
CA PHE A 127 -9.04 -16.93 4.39
C PHE A 127 -10.36 -17.42 4.96
N GLY A 128 -10.53 -18.74 4.96
CA GLY A 128 -11.58 -19.44 5.66
C GLY A 128 -11.00 -20.45 6.67
N PRO A 129 -11.47 -20.46 7.94
CA PRO A 129 -10.95 -21.35 8.98
C PRO A 129 -11.29 -22.82 8.76
N ARG A 130 -12.18 -23.13 7.83
CA ARG A 130 -12.54 -24.51 7.47
C ARG A 130 -11.77 -25.01 6.26
N ARG A 131 -11.64 -26.32 6.18
CA ARG A 131 -11.16 -27.05 5.01
C ARG A 131 -12.35 -27.43 4.12
N PRO A 132 -12.16 -27.60 2.81
CA PRO A 132 -13.12 -28.23 1.95
C PRO A 132 -13.46 -29.66 2.43
N ALA A 133 -14.65 -30.13 2.12
CA ALA A 133 -15.02 -31.52 2.35
C ALA A 133 -14.09 -32.46 1.55
N GLU A 134 -13.89 -33.68 2.03
CA GLU A 134 -13.00 -34.67 1.39
C GLU A 134 -13.35 -34.96 -0.06
N LYS A 135 -14.66 -34.85 -0.42
CA LYS A 135 -15.15 -35.08 -1.77
C LYS A 135 -15.20 -33.82 -2.64
N ALA A 136 -14.80 -32.67 -2.09
CA ALA A 136 -14.81 -31.41 -2.81
C ALA A 136 -13.79 -31.42 -3.97
N ARG A 137 -14.24 -30.96 -5.14
CA ARG A 137 -13.42 -30.84 -6.34
C ARG A 137 -13.15 -29.40 -6.72
N ALA A 138 -13.92 -28.47 -6.16
CA ALA A 138 -13.78 -27.05 -6.45
C ALA A 138 -14.07 -26.19 -5.23
N ILE A 139 -13.50 -24.97 -5.24
CA ILE A 139 -13.81 -23.90 -4.30
C ILE A 139 -14.38 -22.74 -5.10
N GLU A 140 -15.51 -22.22 -4.64
CA GLU A 140 -16.20 -21.06 -5.19
C GLU A 140 -16.12 -19.89 -4.24
N PHE A 141 -15.90 -18.70 -4.76
CA PHE A 141 -15.90 -17.48 -3.96
C PHE A 141 -16.37 -16.28 -4.76
N SER A 142 -17.06 -15.37 -4.09
CA SER A 142 -17.54 -14.12 -4.65
C SER A 142 -17.35 -12.98 -3.65
N GLY A 143 -17.07 -11.77 -4.18
CA GLY A 143 -16.88 -10.61 -3.36
C GLY A 143 -16.49 -9.36 -4.14
N THR A 144 -16.12 -8.32 -3.42
CA THR A 144 -15.63 -7.06 -3.99
C THR A 144 -14.34 -6.65 -3.27
N VAL A 145 -13.28 -6.40 -4.02
CA VAL A 145 -12.02 -5.88 -3.53
C VAL A 145 -11.94 -4.39 -3.83
N HIS A 146 -11.69 -3.58 -2.81
CA HIS A 146 -11.46 -2.16 -2.95
C HIS A 146 -9.95 -1.88 -3.02
N LEU A 147 -9.44 -1.56 -4.21
CA LEU A 147 -8.06 -1.15 -4.42
C LEU A 147 -7.92 0.34 -4.10
N LEU A 148 -6.93 0.68 -3.29
CA LEU A 148 -6.51 2.06 -3.06
C LEU A 148 -5.43 2.42 -4.07
N ARG A 149 -5.67 3.45 -4.88
CA ARG A 149 -4.71 3.93 -5.88
C ARG A 149 -4.48 5.44 -5.81
N CYS A 150 -3.37 5.87 -6.39
CA CYS A 150 -3.07 7.28 -6.58
C CYS A 150 -2.47 7.52 -7.98
N SER A 151 -2.68 8.72 -8.51
CA SER A 151 -2.14 9.10 -9.82
C SER A 151 -0.64 9.45 -9.78
N GLY A 152 -0.11 9.69 -8.59
CA GLY A 152 1.29 10.03 -8.40
C GLY A 152 1.62 10.40 -6.96
N THR A 153 2.86 10.90 -6.77
CA THR A 153 3.30 11.37 -5.46
C THR A 153 4.04 12.70 -5.59
N ARG A 154 3.88 13.57 -4.60
CA ARG A 154 4.62 14.83 -4.45
C ARG A 154 5.43 14.81 -3.17
N THR A 155 6.71 15.20 -3.25
CA THR A 155 7.55 15.37 -2.07
C THR A 155 7.56 16.84 -1.66
N VAL A 156 7.38 17.11 -0.37
CA VAL A 156 7.48 18.41 0.26
C VAL A 156 8.41 18.32 1.45
N GLN A 157 9.07 19.42 1.81
CA GLN A 157 9.97 19.46 2.96
C GLN A 157 9.90 20.79 3.68
N GLN A 158 10.12 20.75 5.00
CA GLN A 158 10.25 21.89 5.88
C GLN A 158 11.56 21.75 6.64
N LYS A 159 12.42 22.77 6.61
CA LYS A 159 13.67 22.82 7.37
C LYS A 159 13.46 23.45 8.75
N ASP A 160 14.44 23.27 9.61
CA ASP A 160 14.55 23.89 10.94
C ASP A 160 13.34 23.65 11.84
N VAL A 161 12.75 22.46 11.70
CA VAL A 161 11.62 22.02 12.55
C VAL A 161 12.15 21.58 13.92
N LYS A 162 11.49 22.07 14.98
CA LYS A 162 11.70 21.62 16.36
C LYS A 162 10.58 20.66 16.74
N LEU A 163 10.93 19.45 17.18
CA LEU A 163 9.95 18.45 17.61
C LEU A 163 9.70 18.52 19.13
N GLN A 164 9.44 19.73 19.63
CA GLN A 164 9.09 19.97 21.02
C GLN A 164 7.57 20.08 21.16
N LYS A 165 7.03 19.56 22.26
CA LYS A 165 5.58 19.62 22.54
C LYS A 165 5.05 21.06 22.43
N GLY A 166 3.95 21.24 21.70
CA GLY A 166 3.33 22.53 21.42
C GLY A 166 3.86 23.24 20.16
N THR A 167 4.99 22.80 19.57
CA THR A 167 5.48 23.38 18.33
C THR A 167 4.55 22.97 17.17
N SER A 168 4.22 23.95 16.31
CA SER A 168 3.46 23.73 15.09
C SER A 168 4.24 24.13 13.86
N PHE A 169 4.04 23.42 12.75
CA PHE A 169 4.60 23.73 11.44
C PHE A 169 3.62 23.35 10.33
N SER A 170 3.78 23.99 9.15
CA SER A 170 2.93 23.69 7.99
C SER A 170 3.73 22.97 6.93
N LEU A 171 3.20 21.87 6.39
CA LEU A 171 3.89 21.07 5.39
C LEU A 171 2.88 20.48 4.39
N GLY A 172 3.06 20.81 3.11
CA GLY A 172 2.22 20.27 2.03
C GLY A 172 0.76 20.73 2.05
N GLY A 173 0.47 21.85 2.71
CA GLY A 173 -0.89 22.39 2.87
C GLY A 173 -1.64 21.85 4.08
N SER A 174 -0.96 21.08 4.95
CA SER A 174 -1.51 20.60 6.22
C SER A 174 -0.71 21.15 7.40
N THR A 175 -1.38 21.33 8.53
CA THR A 175 -0.78 21.76 9.79
C THR A 175 -0.42 20.55 10.64
N PHE A 176 0.74 20.60 11.26
CA PHE A 176 1.26 19.59 12.18
C PHE A 176 1.60 20.24 13.51
N THR A 177 1.08 19.70 14.60
CA THR A 177 1.39 20.13 15.96
C THR A 177 2.01 18.97 16.72
N VAL A 178 3.18 19.17 17.30
CA VAL A 178 3.83 18.18 18.17
C VAL A 178 3.04 18.10 19.48
N VAL A 179 2.32 17.00 19.69
CA VAL A 179 1.51 16.79 20.90
C VAL A 179 2.26 16.02 21.97
N GLY A 180 3.30 15.28 21.60
CA GLY A 180 4.13 14.55 22.53
C GLY A 180 5.41 14.00 21.91
N THR A 181 6.37 13.73 22.79
CA THR A 181 7.57 12.95 22.48
C THR A 181 7.76 11.95 23.61
N GLN A 182 7.87 10.66 23.28
CA GLN A 182 8.07 9.60 24.25
C GLN A 182 9.36 8.84 23.93
N ARG A 183 10.09 8.42 24.96
CA ARG A 183 11.22 7.49 24.79
C ARG A 183 10.74 6.07 25.06
N SER A 184 10.94 5.18 24.08
CA SER A 184 10.59 3.77 24.19
C SER A 184 11.70 2.95 23.56
N PHE A 185 12.25 1.98 24.29
CA PHE A 185 13.32 1.10 23.83
C PHE A 185 14.50 1.83 23.16
N GLY A 186 14.94 2.95 23.74
CA GLY A 186 16.05 3.77 23.24
C GLY A 186 15.72 4.64 22.02
N GLN A 187 14.53 4.55 21.47
CA GLN A 187 14.04 5.39 20.38
C GLN A 187 13.19 6.55 20.92
N VAL A 188 13.17 7.65 20.19
CA VAL A 188 12.25 8.76 20.44
C VAL A 188 11.04 8.56 19.51
N VAL A 189 9.85 8.46 20.06
CA VAL A 189 8.59 8.45 19.30
C VAL A 189 8.00 9.85 19.38
N VAL A 190 7.77 10.45 18.21
CA VAL A 190 7.14 11.76 18.08
C VAL A 190 5.69 11.56 17.69
N GLU A 191 4.79 12.28 18.38
CA GLU A 191 3.37 12.31 18.09
C GLU A 191 3.00 13.66 17.47
N LEU A 192 2.47 13.63 16.25
CA LEU A 192 2.09 14.81 15.47
C LEU A 192 0.58 14.79 15.24
N LYS A 193 -0.13 15.75 15.82
CA LYS A 193 -1.54 16.00 15.47
C LYS A 193 -1.60 16.72 14.12
N THR A 194 -2.47 16.30 13.21
CA THR A 194 -2.60 16.86 11.88
C THR A 194 -4.00 16.70 11.31
N ASP A 195 -4.35 17.58 10.37
CA ASP A 195 -5.55 17.52 9.52
C ASP A 195 -5.32 16.70 8.23
N LEU A 196 -4.10 16.21 8.01
CA LEU A 196 -3.76 15.38 6.86
C LEU A 196 -4.55 14.06 6.91
N ARG A 197 -5.23 13.72 5.83
CA ARG A 197 -5.91 12.42 5.70
C ARG A 197 -4.88 11.28 5.58
N PRO A 198 -5.06 10.16 6.31
CA PRO A 198 -4.11 9.04 6.32
C PRO A 198 -3.77 8.49 4.94
N GLU A 199 -4.75 8.37 4.08
CA GLU A 199 -4.59 7.85 2.72
C GLU A 199 -3.69 8.72 1.83
N ARG A 200 -3.57 10.01 2.15
CA ARG A 200 -2.68 10.94 1.43
C ARG A 200 -1.22 10.81 1.84
N LEU A 201 -0.93 10.28 3.02
CA LEU A 201 0.45 10.13 3.51
C LEU A 201 1.10 8.88 2.91
N ALA A 202 2.12 9.05 2.06
CA ALA A 202 2.92 7.93 1.56
C ALA A 202 4.13 7.65 2.47
N SER A 203 4.83 8.70 2.92
CA SER A 203 5.91 8.58 3.91
C SER A 203 6.15 9.89 4.64
N LEU A 204 6.68 9.78 5.85
CA LEU A 204 7.15 10.90 6.66
C LEU A 204 8.55 10.56 7.16
N THR A 205 9.52 11.39 6.82
CA THR A 205 10.95 11.17 7.07
C THR A 205 11.53 12.38 7.80
N PHE A 206 12.40 12.14 8.77
CA PHE A 206 13.13 13.16 9.48
C PHE A 206 14.61 13.07 9.11
N LEU A 207 15.21 14.21 8.78
CA LEU A 207 16.62 14.32 8.46
C LEU A 207 17.29 15.23 9.48
N ASN A 208 18.51 14.90 9.92
CA ASN A 208 19.32 15.77 10.76
C ASN A 208 19.94 16.93 9.95
N ALA A 209 20.70 17.79 10.60
CA ALA A 209 21.39 18.91 9.95
C ALA A 209 22.34 18.47 8.82
N GLY A 210 22.95 17.29 8.94
CA GLY A 210 23.77 16.65 7.91
C GLY A 210 22.99 16.00 6.78
N ARG A 211 21.65 16.13 6.76
CA ARG A 211 20.70 15.51 5.80
C ARG A 211 20.66 13.98 5.85
N GLU A 212 21.15 13.37 6.90
CA GLU A 212 21.04 11.94 7.12
C GLU A 212 19.62 11.58 7.59
N ASP A 213 19.10 10.47 7.11
CA ASP A 213 17.81 9.94 7.54
C ASP A 213 17.91 9.33 8.94
N ILE A 214 17.30 10.02 9.89
CA ILE A 214 17.20 9.60 11.31
C ILE A 214 15.85 8.97 11.65
N THR A 215 15.05 8.65 10.66
CA THR A 215 13.72 8.07 10.85
C THR A 215 13.84 6.62 11.32
N GLY A 216 13.10 6.26 12.35
CA GLY A 216 12.96 4.88 12.82
C GLY A 216 11.92 4.09 12.03
N SER A 217 11.65 2.87 12.46
CA SER A 217 10.76 1.93 11.75
C SER A 217 9.26 2.19 11.99
N THR A 218 8.89 2.76 13.13
CA THR A 218 7.48 2.94 13.50
C THR A 218 6.84 4.10 12.74
N LEU A 219 5.74 3.82 12.05
CA LEU A 219 4.84 4.82 11.49
C LEU A 219 3.41 4.34 11.71
N SER A 220 2.60 5.14 12.38
CA SER A 220 1.15 4.97 12.42
C SER A 220 0.46 6.31 12.19
N HIS A 221 -0.72 6.28 11.59
CA HIS A 221 -1.57 7.47 11.40
C HIS A 221 -3.00 7.08 11.74
N GLN A 222 -3.46 7.50 12.91
CA GLN A 222 -4.77 7.11 13.42
C GLN A 222 -5.39 8.25 14.23
N GLY A 223 -6.68 8.51 14.05
CA GLY A 223 -7.39 9.56 14.77
C GLY A 223 -6.81 10.97 14.58
N GLY A 224 -6.24 11.29 13.41
CA GLY A 224 -5.58 12.57 13.14
C GLY A 224 -4.23 12.74 13.85
N VAL A 225 -3.66 11.66 14.39
CA VAL A 225 -2.34 11.65 15.03
C VAL A 225 -1.41 10.72 14.28
N ILE A 226 -0.25 11.25 13.90
CA ILE A 226 0.85 10.48 13.33
C ILE A 226 1.85 10.20 14.45
N LYS A 227 2.17 8.91 14.67
CA LYS A 227 3.28 8.48 15.54
C LYS A 227 4.43 8.02 14.68
N ARG A 228 5.61 8.62 14.88
CA ARG A 228 6.82 8.30 14.12
C ARG A 228 8.01 8.17 15.05
N SER A 229 8.74 7.05 14.95
CA SER A 229 9.98 6.88 15.71
C SER A 229 11.16 7.54 14.99
N LEU A 230 12.12 7.98 15.80
CA LEU A 230 13.46 8.39 15.38
C LEU A 230 14.48 7.31 15.78
N LYS A 231 15.58 7.22 15.07
CA LYS A 231 16.67 6.31 15.42
C LYS A 231 17.23 6.65 16.81
N PRO A 232 17.80 5.69 17.55
CA PRO A 232 18.43 5.94 18.83
C PRO A 232 19.51 7.03 18.74
N GLY A 233 19.59 7.89 19.76
CA GLY A 233 20.57 8.98 19.82
C GLY A 233 20.26 10.20 18.95
N SER A 234 19.15 10.20 18.21
CA SER A 234 18.76 11.33 17.37
C SER A 234 18.32 12.53 18.21
N GLY A 235 18.79 13.73 17.84
CA GLY A 235 18.28 15.00 18.36
C GLY A 235 16.88 15.30 17.82
N VAL A 236 16.20 16.27 18.44
CA VAL A 236 14.84 16.71 18.07
C VAL A 236 14.76 18.15 17.59
N GLU A 237 15.91 18.81 17.40
CA GLU A 237 16.01 20.22 16.99
C GLU A 237 16.71 20.37 15.64
N GLY A 238 16.36 21.42 14.91
CA GLY A 238 16.98 21.77 13.63
C GLY A 238 16.79 20.69 12.55
N LEU A 239 15.68 19.95 12.61
CA LEU A 239 15.42 18.86 11.69
C LEU A 239 14.81 19.33 10.38
N THR A 240 15.09 18.61 9.31
CA THR A 240 14.31 18.72 8.08
C THR A 240 13.24 17.62 8.07
N VAL A 241 11.99 18.01 8.04
CA VAL A 241 10.86 17.09 7.85
C VAL A 241 10.57 16.98 6.37
N ARG A 242 10.64 15.75 5.83
CA ARG A 242 10.31 15.43 4.44
C ARG A 242 9.09 14.54 4.41
N MET A 243 8.11 14.95 3.62
CA MET A 243 6.85 14.19 3.48
C MET A 243 6.60 13.88 2.00
N LYS A 244 6.23 12.65 1.72
CA LYS A 244 5.77 12.21 0.41
C LYS A 244 4.24 12.06 0.46
N LEU A 245 3.55 12.83 -0.36
CA LEU A 245 2.09 12.87 -0.43
C LEU A 245 1.59 12.17 -1.68
N ARG A 246 0.55 11.36 -1.54
CA ARG A 246 -0.19 10.78 -2.68
C ARG A 246 -1.11 11.83 -3.28
N GLN A 247 -1.20 11.86 -4.59
CA GLN A 247 -2.07 12.73 -5.38
C GLN A 247 -3.11 11.90 -6.11
N GLY A 248 -4.32 12.46 -6.33
CA GLY A 248 -5.39 11.76 -7.03
C GLY A 248 -5.73 10.42 -6.37
N VAL A 249 -5.88 10.43 -5.04
CA VAL A 249 -6.24 9.23 -4.29
C VAL A 249 -7.68 8.85 -4.60
N GLU A 250 -7.88 7.60 -4.98
CA GLU A 250 -9.19 7.05 -5.26
C GLU A 250 -9.30 5.57 -4.87
N THR A 251 -10.53 5.10 -4.74
CA THR A 251 -10.84 3.68 -4.50
C THR A 251 -11.46 3.08 -5.75
N VAL A 252 -10.86 2.01 -6.26
CA VAL A 252 -11.37 1.25 -7.40
C VAL A 252 -11.98 -0.05 -6.90
N LYS A 253 -13.26 -0.28 -7.24
CA LYS A 253 -13.97 -1.52 -6.91
C LYS A 253 -13.68 -2.57 -7.97
N VAL A 254 -13.29 -3.75 -7.53
CA VAL A 254 -12.99 -4.91 -8.39
C VAL A 254 -13.87 -6.07 -7.93
N SER A 255 -14.83 -6.45 -8.76
CA SER A 255 -15.65 -7.64 -8.51
C SER A 255 -14.84 -8.90 -8.72
N VAL A 256 -15.02 -9.84 -7.83
CA VAL A 256 -14.37 -11.15 -7.85
C VAL A 256 -15.46 -12.21 -7.78
N ASP A 257 -15.52 -13.05 -8.79
CA ASP A 257 -16.40 -14.20 -8.85
C ASP A 257 -15.65 -15.32 -9.57
N ARG A 258 -15.28 -16.38 -8.86
CA ARG A 258 -14.41 -17.43 -9.39
C ARG A 258 -14.72 -18.80 -8.77
N THR A 259 -14.48 -19.79 -9.59
CA THR A 259 -14.38 -21.20 -9.20
C THR A 259 -12.98 -21.71 -9.49
N ILE A 260 -12.36 -22.40 -8.57
CA ILE A 260 -11.04 -23.03 -8.74
C ILE A 260 -11.13 -24.53 -8.43
N SER A 261 -10.47 -25.32 -9.26
CA SER A 261 -10.35 -26.76 -8.99
C SER A 261 -9.38 -27.01 -7.82
N VAL A 262 -9.77 -27.90 -6.93
CA VAL A 262 -8.94 -28.36 -5.80
C VAL A 262 -8.35 -29.70 -6.16
N GLY A 263 -7.64 -29.91 -7.14
CA GLY A 263 -7.04 -31.20 -7.58
C GLY A 263 -6.59 -32.13 -6.43
N LEU A 264 -7.56 -32.65 -5.66
CA LEU A 264 -7.39 -33.66 -4.59
C LEU A 264 -7.61 -35.05 -5.15
#